data_42cf9d9ae15836b965a3a56b32747331
#
_entry.id   42cf9d9ae15836b965a3a56b32747331
#
_cell.length_a   1.000
_cell.length_b   1.000
_cell.length_c   1.000
_cell.angle_alpha   90.00
_cell.angle_beta   90.00
_cell.angle_gamma   90.00
#
_symmetry.space_group_name_H-M   'P 1'
#
loop_
_entity.id
_entity.type
_entity.pdbx_description
1 polymer ?
#
loop_
_entity_poly.entity_id
_entity_poly.type
_entity_poly.pdbx_seq_one_letter_code
_entity_poly.pdbx_strand_id
1 'polypeptide(L)'
;EQKLSGQKFDYNKIRYPWTELTEYELDYCCIDVSSLVKVMTIRMAQDGDTVQTIPLTSTGYVRRDVKAALKPLYMEIRDILPMEEAYRLLRDAFRGGNTHCNRAYSGRIMENVYSYDMASCYPAMQLTKKYPVGKWRFLDDRLSLERIMKFLGLGYAVVARYVFTNIRLKNPKEPIPYLSLSRTQSTGHMKIDNGRILYADICSCALTEYDLDIVLRQYAFDEISVLSAMVSQKDYLPEEYKDVIRRYYHNKTALKGLEGSTPEETLEILYNYQKSKELLNAIFGMSCQSALNSDVFYIAGKYVVLDYELRKRKIPDLIEELKRRGVDNETLKKALDKAQDIDGTLIKAKFPYSWGVYTTSLARAALQEGIDLAGDQMYYCDTDSIKTVGPVDIEKINGPRMALARRFKGVEKDVKGKPHYIGIFEYEQTYDRFISCGAKRYAYEVDGHMNITVSGVQSKIINEATGVPYAVEELGALENFKEGFTWKKAGGVMAVYNDNDDFDYTDPATGRAVHIGKNVALCPSTYTMTYEKDYKALLEELKLYGEYIDERK
;
A
#
# COMPACT_ATOMS: atom_id res chain seq x y z
N GLU A 1 25.53 16.03 -7.11
CA GLU A 1 26.13 15.67 -5.81
C GLU A 1 25.58 14.31 -5.40
N GLN A 2 26.47 13.38 -5.10
CA GLN A 2 26.08 12.05 -4.66
C GLN A 2 25.78 12.11 -3.16
N LYS A 3 24.62 11.57 -2.74
CA LYS A 3 24.25 11.51 -1.33
C LYS A 3 25.25 10.60 -0.59
N LEU A 4 25.78 11.06 0.54
CA LEU A 4 26.68 10.25 1.36
C LEU A 4 25.95 9.08 2.02
N SER A 5 26.67 7.97 2.23
CA SER A 5 26.09 6.77 2.84
C SER A 5 26.00 6.90 4.36
N GLY A 6 24.79 6.74 4.91
CA GLY A 6 24.60 6.69 6.37
C GLY A 6 25.27 5.48 7.07
N GLN A 7 25.80 4.51 6.30
CA GLN A 7 26.45 3.32 6.88
C GLN A 7 27.80 3.58 7.56
N LYS A 8 28.44 4.73 7.25
CA LYS A 8 29.69 5.15 7.93
C LYS A 8 29.42 5.78 9.30
N PHE A 9 28.16 5.94 9.70
CA PHE A 9 27.80 6.44 11.02
C PHE A 9 27.92 5.35 12.08
N ASP A 10 28.52 5.70 13.22
CA ASP A 10 28.38 4.90 14.43
C ASP A 10 27.03 5.24 15.09
N TYR A 11 26.04 4.42 14.84
CA TYR A 11 24.70 4.56 15.43
C TYR A 11 24.67 4.20 16.93
N ASN A 12 25.71 3.61 17.49
CA ASN A 12 25.82 3.37 18.93
C ASN A 12 26.29 4.60 19.69
N LYS A 13 26.86 5.60 18.99
CA LYS A 13 27.29 6.85 19.60
C LYS A 13 26.06 7.74 19.85
N ILE A 14 25.79 8.02 21.12
CA ILE A 14 24.77 9.01 21.49
C ILE A 14 25.32 10.40 21.21
N ARG A 15 24.52 11.23 20.51
CA ARG A 15 24.87 12.59 20.12
C ARG A 15 23.94 13.57 20.84
N TYR A 16 24.49 14.32 21.75
CA TYR A 16 23.80 15.43 22.41
C TYR A 16 24.04 16.73 21.64
N PRO A 17 23.30 17.81 21.93
CA PRO A 17 23.50 19.13 21.28
C PRO A 17 24.94 19.68 21.39
N TRP A 18 25.68 19.26 22.39
CA TRP A 18 27.08 19.64 22.64
C TRP A 18 28.10 18.61 22.16
N THR A 19 27.67 17.51 21.54
CA THR A 19 28.59 16.50 21.02
C THR A 19 29.29 17.03 19.78
N GLU A 20 30.60 17.05 19.76
CA GLU A 20 31.38 17.37 18.57
C GLU A 20 31.09 16.33 17.47
N LEU A 21 30.68 16.82 16.31
CA LEU A 21 30.47 16.00 15.14
C LEU A 21 31.77 15.85 14.36
N THR A 22 31.99 14.69 13.77
CA THR A 22 33.10 14.48 12.84
C THR A 22 32.85 15.24 11.53
N GLU A 23 33.91 15.50 10.78
CA GLU A 23 33.83 16.14 9.47
C GLU A 23 32.84 15.40 8.54
N TYR A 24 32.89 14.06 8.54
CA TYR A 24 31.96 13.23 7.79
C TYR A 24 30.49 13.41 8.21
N GLU A 25 30.21 13.54 9.50
CA GLU A 25 28.87 13.76 10.03
C GLU A 25 28.34 15.16 9.62
N LEU A 26 29.21 16.17 9.65
CA LEU A 26 28.88 17.53 9.20
C LEU A 26 28.61 17.55 7.68
N ASP A 27 29.49 16.95 6.88
CA ASP A 27 29.33 16.87 5.42
C ASP A 27 28.03 16.13 5.05
N TYR A 28 27.73 15.03 5.74
CA TYR A 28 26.47 14.33 5.55
C TYR A 28 25.26 15.22 5.78
N CYS A 29 25.21 15.93 6.91
CA CYS A 29 24.13 16.85 7.22
C CYS A 29 24.03 17.99 6.19
N CYS A 30 25.17 18.57 5.80
CA CYS A 30 25.22 19.63 4.80
C CYS A 30 24.72 19.16 3.43
N ILE A 31 25.12 17.98 2.98
CA ILE A 31 24.71 17.42 1.69
C ILE A 31 23.22 17.03 1.71
N ASP A 32 22.72 16.47 2.81
CA ASP A 32 21.29 16.15 2.94
C ASP A 32 20.42 17.42 2.82
N VAL A 33 20.79 18.50 3.49
CA VAL A 33 20.06 19.78 3.44
C VAL A 33 20.21 20.45 2.07
N SER A 34 21.45 20.57 1.55
CA SER A 34 21.71 21.24 0.26
C SER A 34 21.06 20.50 -0.91
N SER A 35 21.06 19.18 -0.88
CA SER A 35 20.37 18.35 -1.89
C SER A 35 18.86 18.58 -1.87
N LEU A 36 18.25 18.66 -0.68
CA LEU A 36 16.84 18.98 -0.55
C LEU A 36 16.52 20.38 -1.08
N VAL A 37 17.32 21.39 -0.71
CA VAL A 37 17.15 22.77 -1.18
C VAL A 37 17.22 22.83 -2.71
N LYS A 38 18.21 22.17 -3.33
CA LYS A 38 18.34 22.11 -4.80
C LYS A 38 17.12 21.48 -5.46
N VAL A 39 16.67 20.32 -4.98
CA VAL A 39 15.48 19.63 -5.51
C VAL A 39 14.25 20.53 -5.40
N MET A 40 14.04 21.17 -4.25
CA MET A 40 12.90 22.07 -4.03
C MET A 40 12.97 23.30 -4.93
N THR A 41 14.16 23.90 -5.12
CA THR A 41 14.38 25.05 -6.02
C THR A 41 14.04 24.68 -7.47
N ILE A 42 14.51 23.53 -7.95
CA ILE A 42 14.20 23.04 -9.31
C ILE A 42 12.68 22.83 -9.46
N ARG A 43 12.04 22.19 -8.49
CA ARG A 43 10.59 21.97 -8.52
C ARG A 43 9.79 23.27 -8.52
N MET A 44 10.17 24.23 -7.68
CA MET A 44 9.53 25.56 -7.66
C MET A 44 9.64 26.24 -9.02
N ALA A 45 10.81 26.21 -9.64
CA ALA A 45 11.03 26.83 -10.95
C ALA A 45 10.20 26.14 -12.06
N GLN A 46 10.13 24.80 -12.06
CA GLN A 46 9.36 24.02 -13.04
C GLN A 46 7.84 24.22 -12.91
N ASP A 47 7.33 24.31 -11.69
CA ASP A 47 5.88 24.33 -11.42
C ASP A 47 5.35 25.76 -11.19
N GLY A 48 6.23 26.79 -11.21
CA GLY A 48 5.88 28.20 -10.95
C GLY A 48 5.52 28.45 -9.47
N ASP A 49 6.03 27.63 -8.57
CA ASP A 49 5.75 27.71 -7.14
C ASP A 49 6.72 28.64 -6.40
N THR A 50 6.30 29.08 -5.24
CA THR A 50 7.12 29.78 -4.23
C THR A 50 7.24 28.92 -2.98
N VAL A 51 8.05 29.34 -2.00
CA VAL A 51 8.16 28.66 -0.69
C VAL A 51 6.79 28.55 0.02
N GLN A 52 5.87 29.50 -0.23
CA GLN A 52 4.53 29.48 0.38
C GLN A 52 3.53 28.59 -0.37
N THR A 53 3.74 28.33 -1.66
CA THR A 53 2.77 27.62 -2.50
C THR A 53 3.17 26.19 -2.83
N ILE A 54 4.46 25.85 -2.67
CA ILE A 54 4.97 24.52 -2.99
C ILE A 54 4.33 23.43 -2.11
N PRO A 55 3.75 22.40 -2.69
CA PRO A 55 3.23 21.28 -1.91
C PRO A 55 4.35 20.48 -1.24
N LEU A 56 4.16 20.10 0.02
CA LEU A 56 5.16 19.37 0.82
C LEU A 56 5.33 17.89 0.41
N THR A 57 4.42 17.35 -0.40
CA THR A 57 4.42 15.92 -0.80
C THR A 57 3.96 15.76 -2.24
N SER A 58 4.36 14.68 -2.91
CA SER A 58 3.86 14.33 -4.26
C SER A 58 2.33 14.26 -4.30
N THR A 59 1.69 13.71 -3.25
CA THR A 59 0.24 13.71 -3.10
C THR A 59 -0.35 15.12 -3.00
N GLY A 60 0.39 16.08 -2.45
CA GLY A 60 -0.02 17.50 -2.38
C GLY A 60 -0.15 18.14 -3.75
N TYR A 61 0.79 17.87 -4.68
CA TYR A 61 0.72 18.34 -6.07
C TYR A 61 -0.53 17.79 -6.77
N VAL A 62 -0.74 16.49 -6.67
CA VAL A 62 -1.92 15.84 -7.28
C VAL A 62 -3.21 16.39 -6.69
N ARG A 63 -3.26 16.60 -5.37
CA ARG A 63 -4.42 17.20 -4.69
C ARG A 63 -4.73 18.60 -5.21
N ARG A 64 -3.70 19.42 -5.45
CA ARG A 64 -3.83 20.75 -6.05
C ARG A 64 -4.46 20.66 -7.43
N ASP A 65 -3.92 19.81 -8.30
CA ASP A 65 -4.36 19.66 -9.68
C ASP A 65 -5.79 19.10 -9.78
N VAL A 66 -6.08 18.03 -9.04
CA VAL A 66 -7.43 17.43 -9.03
C VAL A 66 -8.45 18.36 -8.39
N LYS A 67 -8.08 19.10 -7.31
CA LYS A 67 -8.97 20.09 -6.71
C LYS A 67 -9.29 21.24 -7.69
N ALA A 68 -8.32 21.67 -8.48
CA ALA A 68 -8.54 22.68 -9.51
C ALA A 68 -9.47 22.16 -10.62
N ALA A 69 -9.25 20.93 -11.08
CA ALA A 69 -10.08 20.27 -12.09
C ALA A 69 -11.52 20.09 -11.61
N LEU A 70 -11.72 19.62 -10.37
CA LEU A 70 -13.05 19.36 -9.79
C LEU A 70 -13.73 20.61 -9.19
N LYS A 71 -13.13 21.80 -9.28
CA LYS A 71 -13.72 23.02 -8.73
C LYS A 71 -15.14 23.29 -9.24
N PRO A 72 -15.46 23.09 -10.53
CA PRO A 72 -16.84 23.26 -11.05
C PRO A 72 -17.86 22.30 -10.42
N LEU A 73 -17.41 21.11 -10.00
CA LEU A 73 -18.23 20.03 -9.44
C LEU A 73 -18.18 19.96 -7.91
N TYR A 74 -17.76 21.05 -7.25
CA TYR A 74 -17.52 21.04 -5.80
C TYR A 74 -18.76 20.64 -4.98
N MET A 75 -19.94 21.13 -5.37
CA MET A 75 -21.18 20.84 -4.65
C MET A 75 -21.60 19.38 -4.82
N GLU A 76 -21.51 18.85 -6.04
CA GLU A 76 -21.81 17.46 -6.37
C GLU A 76 -20.88 16.50 -5.62
N ILE A 77 -19.57 16.82 -5.59
CA ILE A 77 -18.58 16.02 -4.83
C ILE A 77 -18.87 16.06 -3.34
N ARG A 78 -19.20 17.24 -2.80
CA ARG A 78 -19.55 17.38 -1.39
C ARG A 78 -20.79 16.57 -1.01
N ASP A 79 -21.78 16.51 -1.90
CA ASP A 79 -23.04 15.81 -1.69
C ASP A 79 -22.91 14.28 -1.61
N ILE A 80 -21.85 13.71 -2.17
CA ILE A 80 -21.57 12.26 -2.17
C ILE A 80 -20.54 11.83 -1.12
N LEU A 81 -20.01 12.78 -0.32
CA LEU A 81 -19.10 12.42 0.79
C LEU A 81 -19.84 11.54 1.79
N PRO A 82 -19.20 10.46 2.27
CA PRO A 82 -19.85 9.56 3.21
C PRO A 82 -20.00 10.22 4.60
N MET A 83 -21.16 10.06 5.20
CA MET A 83 -21.37 10.35 6.63
C MET A 83 -20.70 9.28 7.50
N GLU A 84 -20.63 9.50 8.81
CA GLU A 84 -19.86 8.68 9.76
C GLU A 84 -20.09 7.17 9.61
N GLU A 85 -21.33 6.74 9.59
CA GLU A 85 -21.67 5.32 9.54
C GLU A 85 -21.20 4.67 8.22
N ALA A 86 -21.46 5.34 7.09
CA ALA A 86 -21.00 4.90 5.77
C ALA A 86 -19.47 4.93 5.68
N TYR A 87 -18.82 5.98 6.22
CA TYR A 87 -17.36 6.07 6.25
C TYR A 87 -16.73 4.91 7.03
N ARG A 88 -17.30 4.56 8.19
CA ARG A 88 -16.81 3.44 9.01
C ARG A 88 -16.93 2.11 8.28
N LEU A 89 -18.05 1.84 7.62
CA LEU A 89 -18.22 0.61 6.83
C LEU A 89 -17.26 0.58 5.63
N LEU A 90 -17.01 1.71 4.97
CA LEU A 90 -16.00 1.84 3.91
C LEU A 90 -14.58 1.58 4.44
N ARG A 91 -14.24 2.07 5.64
CA ARG A 91 -12.96 1.81 6.29
C ARG A 91 -12.75 0.32 6.59
N ASP A 92 -13.80 -0.35 7.05
CA ASP A 92 -13.78 -1.78 7.31
C ASP A 92 -13.65 -2.61 6.01
N ALA A 93 -14.23 -2.13 4.92
CA ALA A 93 -14.13 -2.74 3.60
C ALA A 93 -12.81 -2.43 2.87
N PHE A 94 -12.09 -1.36 3.28
CA PHE A 94 -10.84 -0.99 2.63
C PHE A 94 -9.76 -2.06 2.81
N ARG A 95 -9.22 -2.52 1.70
CA ARG A 95 -8.05 -3.42 1.61
C ARG A 95 -7.09 -2.86 0.60
N GLY A 96 -5.78 -3.01 0.85
CA GLY A 96 -4.73 -2.71 -0.14
C GLY A 96 -4.70 -3.71 -1.30
N GLY A 97 -3.60 -3.73 -2.02
CA GLY A 97 -3.32 -4.74 -3.05
C GLY A 97 -3.21 -6.15 -2.46
N ASN A 98 -3.50 -7.15 -3.28
CA ASN A 98 -3.32 -8.54 -2.88
C ASN A 98 -1.85 -8.95 -3.09
N THR A 99 -1.19 -9.42 -2.03
CA THR A 99 0.18 -9.92 -2.08
C THR A 99 0.23 -11.26 -1.38
N HIS A 100 0.65 -12.31 -2.08
CA HIS A 100 0.74 -13.65 -1.52
C HIS A 100 1.65 -14.56 -2.35
N CYS A 101 2.21 -15.58 -1.71
CA CYS A 101 2.96 -16.66 -2.33
C CYS A 101 2.13 -17.94 -2.28
N ASN A 102 2.01 -18.63 -3.39
CA ASN A 102 1.39 -19.96 -3.41
C ASN A 102 2.16 -20.92 -2.50
N ARG A 103 1.49 -21.49 -1.51
CA ARG A 103 2.07 -22.42 -0.52
C ARG A 103 2.72 -23.65 -1.14
N ALA A 104 2.25 -24.09 -2.33
CA ALA A 104 2.83 -25.22 -3.04
C ALA A 104 4.27 -24.94 -3.51
N TYR A 105 4.61 -23.70 -3.76
CA TYR A 105 5.94 -23.27 -4.22
C TYR A 105 6.75 -22.53 -3.16
N SER A 106 6.16 -22.18 -2.01
CA SER A 106 6.83 -21.41 -0.97
C SER A 106 8.12 -22.07 -0.48
N GLY A 107 9.21 -21.32 -0.49
CA GLY A 107 10.53 -21.80 -0.09
C GLY A 107 11.21 -22.73 -1.10
N ARG A 108 10.64 -22.89 -2.31
CA ARG A 108 11.23 -23.67 -3.40
C ARG A 108 11.82 -22.75 -4.45
N ILE A 109 13.05 -23.04 -4.90
CA ILE A 109 13.63 -22.37 -6.06
C ILE A 109 13.00 -22.96 -7.32
N MET A 110 12.42 -22.09 -8.14
CA MET A 110 11.86 -22.45 -9.44
C MET A 110 12.65 -21.76 -10.53
N GLU A 111 12.86 -22.46 -11.64
CA GLU A 111 13.54 -21.94 -12.81
C GLU A 111 12.54 -21.39 -13.83
N ASN A 112 12.97 -20.44 -14.65
CA ASN A 112 12.18 -19.86 -15.73
C ASN A 112 10.82 -19.31 -15.24
N VAL A 113 10.86 -18.47 -14.20
CA VAL A 113 9.65 -17.84 -13.65
C VAL A 113 9.35 -16.55 -14.41
N TYR A 114 8.16 -16.49 -15.02
CA TYR A 114 7.70 -15.37 -15.83
C TYR A 114 7.02 -14.31 -14.99
N SER A 115 7.36 -13.05 -15.22
CA SER A 115 6.75 -11.89 -14.55
C SER A 115 5.88 -11.11 -15.52
N TYR A 116 4.65 -10.83 -15.09
CA TYR A 116 3.71 -9.96 -15.78
C TYR A 116 3.22 -8.88 -14.83
N ASP A 117 3.21 -7.62 -15.28
CA ASP A 117 2.82 -6.46 -14.50
C ASP A 117 1.71 -5.68 -15.21
N MET A 118 0.77 -5.13 -14.44
CA MET A 118 -0.34 -4.35 -15.01
C MET A 118 0.04 -2.88 -15.16
N ALA A 119 0.09 -2.42 -16.40
CA ALA A 119 0.47 -1.06 -16.76
C ALA A 119 -0.40 0.00 -16.06
N SER A 120 0.16 0.71 -15.05
CA SER A 120 -0.52 1.76 -14.28
C SER A 120 -1.88 1.33 -13.72
N CYS A 121 -1.92 0.23 -12.98
CA CYS A 121 -3.12 -0.46 -12.52
C CYS A 121 -4.16 0.46 -11.86
N TYR A 122 -3.82 1.17 -10.78
CA TYR A 122 -4.78 2.02 -10.07
C TYR A 122 -5.33 3.16 -10.93
N PRO A 123 -4.51 3.93 -11.66
CA PRO A 123 -5.00 4.92 -12.62
C PRO A 123 -5.89 4.32 -13.71
N ALA A 124 -5.58 3.10 -14.19
CA ALA A 124 -6.41 2.40 -15.17
C ALA A 124 -7.80 2.08 -14.62
N MET A 125 -7.91 1.63 -13.37
CA MET A 125 -9.20 1.40 -12.72
C MET A 125 -9.99 2.70 -12.64
N GLN A 126 -9.37 3.80 -12.19
CA GLN A 126 -10.01 5.10 -12.08
C GLN A 126 -10.45 5.69 -13.43
N LEU A 127 -9.70 5.41 -14.48
CA LEU A 127 -10.02 5.88 -15.84
C LEU A 127 -11.16 5.10 -16.48
N THR A 128 -11.20 3.77 -16.30
CA THR A 128 -11.99 2.87 -17.17
C THR A 128 -13.17 2.19 -16.49
N LYS A 129 -13.25 2.20 -15.15
CA LYS A 129 -14.28 1.47 -14.40
C LYS A 129 -15.31 2.42 -13.79
N LYS A 130 -16.45 1.86 -13.39
CA LYS A 130 -17.51 2.61 -12.70
C LYS A 130 -17.29 2.64 -11.19
N TYR A 131 -17.63 3.75 -10.58
CA TYR A 131 -17.44 4.07 -9.16
C TYR A 131 -18.76 4.48 -8.50
N PRO A 132 -18.88 4.40 -7.16
CA PRO A 132 -20.00 5.02 -6.46
C PRO A 132 -19.92 6.55 -6.61
N VAL A 133 -20.92 7.12 -7.30
CA VAL A 133 -21.03 8.55 -7.57
C VAL A 133 -22.32 9.16 -7.00
N GLY A 134 -23.10 8.38 -6.26
CA GLY A 134 -24.30 8.83 -5.55
C GLY A 134 -24.09 8.81 -4.03
N LYS A 135 -25.05 9.39 -3.31
CA LYS A 135 -25.12 9.29 -1.85
C LYS A 135 -25.25 7.84 -1.41
N TRP A 136 -24.54 7.47 -0.35
CA TRP A 136 -24.69 6.17 0.28
C TRP A 136 -26.01 6.11 1.06
N ARG A 137 -26.75 5.02 0.89
CA ARG A 137 -28.00 4.73 1.61
C ARG A 137 -27.88 3.35 2.25
N PHE A 138 -28.09 3.28 3.56
CA PHE A 138 -28.21 2.00 4.24
C PHE A 138 -29.48 1.29 3.84
N LEU A 139 -29.40 -0.01 3.70
CA LEU A 139 -30.58 -0.85 3.49
C LEU A 139 -31.15 -1.18 4.86
N ASP A 140 -32.44 -0.83 5.02
CA ASP A 140 -33.23 -1.18 6.21
C ASP A 140 -33.76 -2.60 6.04
N ASP A 141 -34.19 -3.23 7.12
CA ASP A 141 -34.90 -4.50 7.25
C ASP A 141 -34.67 -5.60 6.19
N ARG A 142 -34.65 -6.85 6.67
CA ARG A 142 -34.55 -8.07 5.83
C ARG A 142 -33.30 -8.12 4.94
N LEU A 143 -32.15 -7.86 5.54
CA LEU A 143 -30.87 -8.02 4.86
C LEU A 143 -30.64 -9.51 4.51
N SER A 144 -30.43 -9.78 3.25
CA SER A 144 -30.11 -11.11 2.74
C SER A 144 -29.15 -11.02 1.54
N LEU A 145 -28.44 -12.10 1.26
CA LEU A 145 -27.61 -12.18 0.06
C LEU A 145 -28.43 -11.97 -1.22
N GLU A 146 -29.64 -12.54 -1.28
CA GLU A 146 -30.56 -12.37 -2.42
C GLU A 146 -30.87 -10.89 -2.67
N ARG A 147 -31.17 -10.14 -1.62
CA ARG A 147 -31.43 -8.69 -1.74
C ARG A 147 -30.19 -7.93 -2.22
N ILE A 148 -29.00 -8.28 -1.74
CA ILE A 148 -27.73 -7.72 -2.25
C ILE A 148 -27.58 -8.00 -3.75
N MET A 149 -27.76 -9.25 -4.18
CA MET A 149 -27.65 -9.65 -5.58
C MET A 149 -28.65 -8.90 -6.47
N LYS A 150 -29.84 -8.58 -5.96
CA LYS A 150 -30.82 -7.76 -6.67
C LYS A 150 -30.29 -6.34 -6.93
N PHE A 151 -29.70 -5.67 -5.93
CA PHE A 151 -29.10 -4.34 -6.13
C PHE A 151 -27.91 -4.38 -7.08
N LEU A 152 -27.09 -5.43 -7.04
CA LEU A 152 -25.99 -5.64 -7.99
C LEU A 152 -26.52 -5.80 -9.42
N GLY A 153 -27.59 -6.59 -9.60
CA GLY A 153 -28.26 -6.74 -10.90
C GLY A 153 -28.84 -5.41 -11.45
N LEU A 154 -29.20 -4.48 -10.57
CA LEU A 154 -29.62 -3.14 -10.93
C LEU A 154 -28.44 -2.16 -11.18
N GLY A 155 -27.20 -2.61 -11.03
CA GLY A 155 -25.99 -1.84 -11.30
C GLY A 155 -25.57 -0.89 -10.19
N TYR A 156 -26.05 -1.05 -8.96
CA TYR A 156 -25.62 -0.28 -7.81
C TYR A 156 -24.24 -0.73 -7.32
N ALA A 157 -23.49 0.19 -6.75
CA ALA A 157 -22.37 -0.12 -5.86
C ALA A 157 -22.92 -0.60 -4.53
N VAL A 158 -22.32 -1.66 -3.99
CA VAL A 158 -22.73 -2.27 -2.71
C VAL A 158 -21.52 -2.47 -1.81
N VAL A 159 -21.64 -2.03 -0.56
CA VAL A 159 -20.70 -2.41 0.51
C VAL A 159 -21.51 -2.99 1.65
N ALA A 160 -21.13 -4.19 2.08
CA ALA A 160 -21.87 -4.86 3.14
C ALA A 160 -20.92 -5.65 4.06
N ARG A 161 -21.36 -5.83 5.32
CA ARG A 161 -20.71 -6.71 6.30
C ARG A 161 -21.40 -8.05 6.30
N TYR A 162 -20.61 -9.07 6.02
CA TYR A 162 -21.06 -10.46 5.98
C TYR A 162 -20.54 -11.24 7.16
N VAL A 163 -21.28 -12.28 7.57
CA VAL A 163 -20.84 -13.33 8.47
C VAL A 163 -21.03 -14.65 7.77
N PHE A 164 -19.98 -15.42 7.69
CA PHE A 164 -19.96 -16.76 7.12
C PHE A 164 -19.74 -17.78 8.25
N THR A 165 -20.45 -18.91 8.19
CA THR A 165 -20.22 -20.05 9.06
C THR A 165 -19.57 -21.20 8.28
N ASN A 166 -18.60 -21.87 8.90
CA ASN A 166 -17.84 -22.98 8.32
C ASN A 166 -17.29 -22.65 6.92
N ILE A 167 -16.74 -21.42 6.79
CA ILE A 167 -16.17 -20.98 5.51
C ILE A 167 -14.89 -21.73 5.19
N ARG A 168 -14.78 -22.25 3.97
CA ARG A 168 -13.67 -23.09 3.51
C ARG A 168 -13.42 -22.93 2.02
N LEU A 169 -12.20 -23.10 1.57
CA LEU A 169 -11.88 -23.10 0.14
C LEU A 169 -12.66 -24.22 -0.58
N LYS A 170 -13.25 -23.90 -1.73
CA LYS A 170 -13.87 -24.90 -2.64
C LYS A 170 -12.81 -25.80 -3.25
N ASN A 171 -11.68 -25.18 -3.66
CA ASN A 171 -10.50 -25.90 -4.13
C ASN A 171 -9.42 -25.84 -3.02
N PRO A 172 -9.10 -26.96 -2.36
CA PRO A 172 -8.04 -26.98 -1.35
C PRO A 172 -6.65 -26.60 -1.90
N LYS A 173 -6.46 -26.65 -3.23
CA LYS A 173 -5.21 -26.25 -3.92
C LYS A 173 -5.26 -24.81 -4.45
N GLU A 174 -6.28 -24.00 -4.07
CA GLU A 174 -6.36 -22.59 -4.48
C GLU A 174 -5.01 -21.90 -4.24
N PRO A 175 -4.34 -21.39 -5.30
CA PRO A 175 -2.98 -20.88 -5.17
C PRO A 175 -2.90 -19.62 -4.32
N ILE A 176 -3.90 -18.75 -4.43
CA ILE A 176 -3.93 -17.45 -3.76
C ILE A 176 -5.28 -17.28 -3.04
N PRO A 177 -5.42 -17.75 -1.80
CA PRO A 177 -6.65 -17.57 -1.02
C PRO A 177 -6.94 -16.08 -0.78
N TYR A 178 -8.19 -15.67 -0.99
CA TYR A 178 -8.52 -14.24 -1.02
C TYR A 178 -8.66 -13.61 0.36
N LEU A 179 -9.34 -14.27 1.30
CA LEU A 179 -9.66 -13.70 2.60
C LEU A 179 -8.41 -13.51 3.46
N SER A 180 -8.15 -12.28 3.87
CA SER A 180 -7.03 -11.93 4.75
C SER A 180 -7.48 -11.90 6.22
N LEU A 181 -6.74 -12.57 7.09
CA LEU A 181 -6.99 -12.58 8.53
C LEU A 181 -7.00 -11.16 9.13
N SER A 182 -6.10 -10.28 8.69
CA SER A 182 -5.97 -8.90 9.18
C SER A 182 -7.19 -8.02 8.87
N ARG A 183 -8.09 -8.46 7.98
CA ARG A 183 -9.30 -7.72 7.56
C ARG A 183 -10.59 -8.52 7.80
N THR A 184 -10.51 -9.53 8.67
CA THR A 184 -11.64 -10.32 9.11
C THR A 184 -11.67 -10.38 10.64
N GLN A 185 -12.86 -10.57 11.18
CA GLN A 185 -13.05 -10.94 12.59
C GLN A 185 -13.48 -12.40 12.57
N SER A 186 -12.63 -13.28 13.05
CA SER A 186 -12.87 -14.72 13.04
C SER A 186 -12.84 -15.26 14.46
N THR A 187 -13.69 -16.25 14.72
CA THR A 187 -13.77 -16.95 16.02
C THR A 187 -13.89 -18.45 15.78
N GLY A 188 -13.50 -19.24 16.81
CA GLY A 188 -13.46 -20.69 16.71
C GLY A 188 -12.19 -21.21 16.06
N HIS A 189 -12.26 -22.41 15.47
CA HIS A 189 -11.13 -23.03 14.79
C HIS A 189 -10.86 -22.33 13.45
N MET A 190 -9.58 -22.17 13.12
CA MET A 190 -9.12 -21.59 11.85
C MET A 190 -7.94 -22.37 11.29
N LYS A 191 -7.87 -22.47 9.95
CA LYS A 191 -6.69 -22.90 9.21
C LYS A 191 -6.21 -21.74 8.33
N ILE A 192 -4.94 -21.39 8.43
CA ILE A 192 -4.38 -20.15 7.87
C ILE A 192 -3.16 -20.46 7.01
N ASP A 193 -3.09 -19.86 5.82
CA ASP A 193 -1.95 -19.88 4.92
C ASP A 193 -1.29 -18.50 4.91
N ASN A 194 -0.24 -18.31 5.70
CA ASN A 194 0.54 -17.05 5.75
C ASN A 194 -0.36 -15.80 5.80
N GLY A 195 -1.29 -15.77 6.77
CA GLY A 195 -2.25 -14.68 6.95
C GLY A 195 -3.49 -14.72 6.04
N ARG A 196 -3.69 -15.79 5.25
CA ARG A 196 -4.90 -16.04 4.45
C ARG A 196 -5.73 -17.16 5.04
N ILE A 197 -7.04 -16.99 5.06
CA ILE A 197 -7.98 -17.95 5.63
C ILE A 197 -8.22 -19.07 4.64
N LEU A 198 -7.92 -20.32 5.02
CA LEU A 198 -8.29 -21.52 4.31
C LEU A 198 -9.62 -22.09 4.82
N TYR A 199 -9.83 -22.01 6.16
CA TYR A 199 -11.00 -22.41 6.89
C TYR A 199 -11.21 -21.51 8.11
N ALA A 200 -12.46 -21.22 8.46
CA ALA A 200 -12.83 -20.63 9.75
C ALA A 200 -14.26 -21.05 10.14
N ASP A 201 -14.48 -21.37 11.44
CA ASP A 201 -15.81 -21.67 11.96
C ASP A 201 -16.75 -20.49 11.77
N ILE A 202 -16.32 -19.29 12.16
CA ILE A 202 -17.06 -18.04 11.97
C ILE A 202 -16.09 -16.98 11.42
N CYS A 203 -16.48 -16.32 10.34
CA CYS A 203 -15.71 -15.27 9.72
C CYS A 203 -16.60 -14.06 9.37
N SER A 204 -16.34 -12.91 9.97
CA SER A 204 -17.03 -11.65 9.66
C SER A 204 -16.10 -10.68 8.94
N CYS A 205 -16.56 -10.12 7.83
CA CYS A 205 -15.82 -9.13 7.05
C CYS A 205 -16.73 -8.18 6.27
N ALA A 206 -16.26 -6.94 6.07
CA ALA A 206 -16.91 -6.00 5.17
C ALA A 206 -16.29 -6.13 3.77
N LEU A 207 -17.14 -6.21 2.74
CA LEU A 207 -16.74 -6.44 1.35
C LEU A 207 -17.47 -5.47 0.42
N THR A 208 -16.78 -5.04 -0.65
CA THR A 208 -17.43 -4.48 -1.83
C THR A 208 -18.00 -5.62 -2.68
N GLU A 209 -18.81 -5.30 -3.68
CA GLU A 209 -19.33 -6.31 -4.63
C GLU A 209 -18.22 -7.09 -5.35
N TYR A 210 -17.11 -6.44 -5.68
CA TYR A 210 -15.98 -7.10 -6.36
C TYR A 210 -15.24 -8.08 -5.45
N ASP A 211 -15.07 -7.70 -4.18
CA ASP A 211 -14.48 -8.59 -3.17
C ASP A 211 -15.41 -9.77 -2.87
N LEU A 212 -16.72 -9.51 -2.78
CA LEU A 212 -17.73 -10.54 -2.58
C LEU A 212 -17.73 -11.57 -3.71
N ASP A 213 -17.65 -11.13 -4.98
CA ASP A 213 -17.60 -12.02 -6.14
C ASP A 213 -16.43 -13.00 -6.03
N ILE A 214 -15.23 -12.52 -5.68
CA ILE A 214 -14.06 -13.39 -5.50
C ILE A 214 -14.31 -14.40 -4.36
N VAL A 215 -14.85 -13.94 -3.22
CA VAL A 215 -15.15 -14.82 -2.08
C VAL A 215 -16.15 -15.89 -2.48
N LEU A 216 -17.24 -15.53 -3.16
CA LEU A 216 -18.26 -16.49 -3.59
C LEU A 216 -17.73 -17.50 -4.62
N ARG A 217 -16.72 -17.13 -5.42
CA ARG A 217 -16.06 -18.07 -6.35
C ARG A 217 -15.11 -19.02 -5.64
N GLN A 218 -14.28 -18.53 -4.72
CA GLN A 218 -13.24 -19.33 -4.08
C GLN A 218 -13.71 -20.15 -2.89
N TYR A 219 -14.74 -19.68 -2.14
CA TYR A 219 -15.13 -20.28 -0.86
C TYR A 219 -16.52 -20.92 -0.92
N ALA A 220 -16.65 -22.04 -0.19
CA ALA A 220 -17.91 -22.64 0.25
C ALA A 220 -18.14 -22.27 1.72
N PHE A 221 -19.38 -22.22 2.16
CA PHE A 221 -19.81 -21.93 3.53
C PHE A 221 -21.15 -22.61 3.78
N ASP A 222 -21.50 -22.83 5.04
CA ASP A 222 -22.79 -23.45 5.38
C ASP A 222 -23.89 -22.38 5.40
N GLU A 223 -23.61 -21.20 6.01
CA GLU A 223 -24.54 -20.09 6.04
C GLU A 223 -23.82 -18.75 5.78
N ILE A 224 -24.56 -17.79 5.21
CA ILE A 224 -24.16 -16.41 5.05
C ILE A 224 -25.23 -15.47 5.60
N SER A 225 -24.85 -14.62 6.53
CA SER A 225 -25.69 -13.55 7.06
C SER A 225 -25.16 -12.19 6.67
N VAL A 226 -26.06 -11.23 6.44
CA VAL A 226 -25.72 -9.83 6.14
C VAL A 226 -26.08 -8.99 7.36
N LEU A 227 -25.07 -8.42 8.04
CA LEU A 227 -25.28 -7.62 9.25
C LEU A 227 -25.62 -6.16 8.97
N SER A 228 -25.00 -5.60 7.95
CA SER A 228 -25.24 -4.22 7.47
C SER A 228 -24.91 -4.14 5.99
N ALA A 229 -25.64 -3.31 5.27
CA ALA A 229 -25.40 -3.09 3.85
C ALA A 229 -25.77 -1.66 3.47
N MET A 230 -25.03 -1.10 2.55
CA MET A 230 -25.32 0.20 1.95
C MET A 230 -25.09 0.16 0.45
N VAL A 231 -25.84 0.99 -0.25
CA VAL A 231 -25.84 1.09 -1.72
C VAL A 231 -25.62 2.51 -2.19
N SER A 232 -25.02 2.67 -3.36
CA SER A 232 -24.85 3.94 -4.04
C SER A 232 -25.03 3.76 -5.55
N GLN A 233 -25.48 4.80 -6.23
CA GLN A 233 -25.47 4.82 -7.69
C GLN A 233 -24.04 4.72 -8.21
N LYS A 234 -23.87 4.02 -9.34
CA LYS A 234 -22.55 3.71 -9.90
C LYS A 234 -22.44 4.24 -11.33
N ASP A 235 -21.44 5.09 -11.56
CA ASP A 235 -21.08 5.58 -12.88
C ASP A 235 -19.58 5.87 -12.98
N TYR A 236 -19.12 6.30 -14.16
CA TYR A 236 -17.73 6.70 -14.35
C TYR A 236 -17.39 7.95 -13.53
N LEU A 237 -16.14 8.06 -13.11
CA LEU A 237 -15.62 9.28 -12.47
C LEU A 237 -15.78 10.48 -13.42
N PRO A 238 -15.89 11.72 -12.89
CA PRO A 238 -16.01 12.94 -13.71
C PRO A 238 -14.91 13.03 -14.78
N GLU A 239 -15.24 13.60 -15.94
CA GLU A 239 -14.26 13.76 -17.04
C GLU A 239 -13.08 14.63 -16.61
N GLU A 240 -13.34 15.67 -15.82
CA GLU A 240 -12.32 16.57 -15.26
C GLU A 240 -11.29 15.82 -14.41
N TYR A 241 -11.74 14.82 -13.64
CA TYR A 241 -10.85 13.93 -12.89
C TYR A 241 -10.05 13.02 -13.82
N LYS A 242 -10.70 12.42 -14.81
CA LYS A 242 -10.08 11.53 -15.79
C LYS A 242 -9.08 12.26 -16.68
N ASP A 243 -9.28 13.54 -16.97
CA ASP A 243 -8.33 14.36 -17.74
C ASP A 243 -7.02 14.58 -17.00
N VAL A 244 -7.04 14.67 -15.66
CA VAL A 244 -5.80 14.71 -14.86
C VAL A 244 -5.04 13.39 -14.98
N ILE A 245 -5.74 12.24 -14.96
CA ILE A 245 -5.12 10.93 -15.15
C ILE A 245 -4.49 10.84 -16.54
N ARG A 246 -5.21 11.22 -17.59
CA ARG A 246 -4.72 11.21 -18.98
C ARG A 246 -3.47 12.05 -19.14
N ARG A 247 -3.49 13.27 -18.61
CA ARG A 247 -2.35 14.20 -18.64
C ARG A 247 -1.11 13.59 -17.98
N TYR A 248 -1.23 12.98 -16.79
CA TYR A 248 -0.10 12.36 -16.11
C TYR A 248 0.37 11.10 -16.81
N TYR A 249 -0.55 10.32 -17.40
CA TYR A 249 -0.20 9.14 -18.19
C TYR A 249 0.53 9.51 -19.47
N HIS A 250 0.07 10.57 -20.16
CA HIS A 250 0.75 11.16 -21.31
C HIS A 250 2.19 11.59 -20.94
N ASN A 251 2.34 12.43 -19.91
CA ASN A 251 3.64 12.94 -19.47
C ASN A 251 4.63 11.81 -19.14
N LYS A 252 4.17 10.76 -18.46
CA LYS A 252 4.98 9.58 -18.18
C LYS A 252 5.38 8.85 -19.48
N THR A 253 4.43 8.63 -20.38
CA THR A 253 4.65 7.77 -21.56
C THR A 253 5.49 8.49 -22.61
N ALA A 254 5.33 9.79 -22.80
CA ALA A 254 6.12 10.61 -23.70
C ALA A 254 7.63 10.64 -23.36
N LEU A 255 7.98 10.38 -22.09
CA LEU A 255 9.38 10.32 -21.64
C LEU A 255 9.94 8.90 -21.62
N LYS A 256 9.12 7.87 -21.90
CA LYS A 256 9.54 6.47 -21.82
C LYS A 256 10.52 6.12 -22.97
N GLY A 257 11.75 5.74 -22.60
CA GLY A 257 12.80 5.38 -23.56
C GLY A 257 13.44 6.57 -24.27
N LEU A 258 13.21 7.79 -23.80
CA LEU A 258 13.91 8.99 -24.24
C LEU A 258 15.31 9.01 -23.61
N GLU A 259 16.31 9.32 -24.43
CA GLU A 259 17.71 9.50 -24.00
C GLU A 259 18.14 10.93 -24.33
N GLY A 260 18.87 11.55 -23.45
CA GLY A 260 19.42 12.89 -23.67
C GLY A 260 20.68 12.86 -24.53
N SER A 261 21.00 13.98 -25.12
CA SER A 261 22.25 14.16 -25.90
C SER A 261 23.49 14.27 -25.00
N THR A 262 23.27 14.59 -23.72
CA THR A 262 24.31 14.67 -22.68
C THR A 262 23.90 13.85 -21.44
N PRO A 263 24.86 13.49 -20.56
CA PRO A 263 24.53 12.83 -19.29
C PRO A 263 23.56 13.65 -18.42
N GLU A 264 23.72 14.97 -18.39
CA GLU A 264 22.87 15.90 -17.63
C GLU A 264 21.45 15.89 -18.17
N GLU A 265 21.27 15.97 -19.48
CA GLU A 265 19.96 15.90 -20.14
C GLU A 265 19.28 14.54 -19.89
N THR A 266 20.04 13.45 -19.92
CA THR A 266 19.55 12.11 -19.62
C THR A 266 19.05 12.04 -18.15
N LEU A 267 19.80 12.61 -17.20
CA LEU A 267 19.37 12.66 -15.79
C LEU A 267 18.10 13.50 -15.61
N GLU A 268 17.96 14.61 -16.32
CA GLU A 268 16.74 15.43 -16.27
C GLU A 268 15.53 14.67 -16.84
N ILE A 269 15.69 13.95 -17.94
CA ILE A 269 14.64 13.10 -18.52
C ILE A 269 14.22 12.01 -17.53
N LEU A 270 15.16 11.31 -16.94
CA LEU A 270 14.90 10.28 -15.93
C LEU A 270 14.18 10.85 -14.71
N TYR A 271 14.59 12.01 -14.23
CA TYR A 271 13.91 12.70 -13.14
C TYR A 271 12.45 13.04 -13.49
N ASN A 272 12.21 13.62 -14.66
CA ASN A 272 10.87 14.00 -15.10
C ASN A 272 9.98 12.77 -15.35
N TYR A 273 10.54 11.68 -15.87
CA TYR A 273 9.86 10.39 -16.00
C TYR A 273 9.43 9.85 -14.63
N GLN A 274 10.36 9.83 -13.67
CA GLN A 274 10.08 9.35 -12.30
C GLN A 274 9.04 10.24 -11.60
N LYS A 275 9.17 11.58 -11.71
CA LYS A 275 8.18 12.54 -11.21
C LYS A 275 6.79 12.26 -11.78
N SER A 276 6.68 12.05 -13.09
CA SER A 276 5.39 11.78 -13.76
C SER A 276 4.78 10.45 -13.32
N LYS A 277 5.60 9.40 -13.11
CA LYS A 277 5.18 8.12 -12.57
C LYS A 277 4.66 8.24 -11.13
N GLU A 278 5.35 9.00 -10.29
CA GLU A 278 4.94 9.25 -8.90
C GLU A 278 3.63 10.03 -8.82
N LEU A 279 3.46 11.08 -9.61
CA LEU A 279 2.23 11.86 -9.66
C LEU A 279 1.04 11.02 -10.12
N LEU A 280 1.23 10.20 -11.16
CA LEU A 280 0.19 9.30 -11.66
C LEU A 280 -0.27 8.31 -10.58
N ASN A 281 0.66 7.71 -9.85
CA ASN A 281 0.34 6.76 -8.77
C ASN A 281 -0.25 7.46 -7.53
N ALA A 282 0.15 8.71 -7.26
CA ALA A 282 -0.34 9.48 -6.12
C ALA A 282 -1.83 9.88 -6.24
N ILE A 283 -2.42 9.85 -7.45
CA ILE A 283 -3.87 10.12 -7.66
C ILE A 283 -4.71 9.16 -6.79
N PHE A 284 -4.40 7.87 -6.81
CA PHE A 284 -5.07 6.89 -5.96
C PHE A 284 -4.85 7.19 -4.47
N GLY A 285 -3.60 7.41 -4.05
CA GLY A 285 -3.25 7.68 -2.65
C GLY A 285 -4.01 8.86 -2.05
N MET A 286 -4.31 9.87 -2.87
CA MET A 286 -5.12 11.01 -2.46
C MET A 286 -6.55 10.63 -2.06
N SER A 287 -7.19 9.70 -2.78
CA SER A 287 -8.56 9.26 -2.49
C SER A 287 -8.67 8.28 -1.31
N CYS A 288 -7.54 7.75 -0.82
CA CYS A 288 -7.47 6.82 0.32
C CYS A 288 -7.04 7.47 1.63
N GLN A 289 -6.83 8.79 1.66
CA GLN A 289 -6.41 9.45 2.90
C GLN A 289 -7.50 9.39 3.95
N SER A 290 -7.10 9.12 5.21
CA SER A 290 -8.03 9.21 6.32
C SER A 290 -8.58 10.63 6.43
N ALA A 291 -9.90 10.74 6.48
CA ALA A 291 -10.57 12.00 6.73
C ALA A 291 -10.60 12.34 8.24
N LEU A 292 -10.44 11.33 9.09
CA LEU A 292 -10.40 11.46 10.55
C LEU A 292 -8.95 11.29 11.03
N ASN A 293 -8.21 12.40 11.12
CA ASN A 293 -6.86 12.38 11.66
C ASN A 293 -6.91 12.39 13.19
N SER A 294 -6.11 11.53 13.81
CA SER A 294 -5.91 11.53 15.26
C SER A 294 -5.24 12.83 15.73
N ASP A 295 -5.61 13.32 16.90
CA ASP A 295 -4.89 14.39 17.57
C ASP A 295 -3.88 13.78 18.54
N VAL A 296 -2.66 14.30 18.55
CA VAL A 296 -1.56 13.82 19.38
C VAL A 296 -1.22 14.89 20.39
N PHE A 297 -1.25 14.54 21.67
CA PHE A 297 -0.90 15.42 22.78
C PHE A 297 0.36 14.88 23.45
N TYR A 298 1.30 15.77 23.75
CA TYR A 298 2.48 15.45 24.55
C TYR A 298 2.34 16.07 25.92
N ILE A 299 2.18 15.24 26.97
CA ILE A 299 1.82 15.70 28.31
C ILE A 299 2.62 14.90 29.33
N ALA A 300 3.35 15.60 30.23
CA ALA A 300 4.11 14.98 31.31
C ALA A 300 5.02 13.83 30.81
N GLY A 301 5.79 14.06 29.74
CA GLY A 301 6.71 13.07 29.22
C GLY A 301 6.08 11.93 28.42
N LYS A 302 4.77 11.94 28.16
CA LYS A 302 4.07 10.85 27.43
C LYS A 302 3.24 11.37 26.26
N TYR A 303 3.19 10.59 25.18
CA TYR A 303 2.26 10.83 24.09
C TYR A 303 0.89 10.23 24.42
N VAL A 304 -0.15 11.02 24.23
CA VAL A 304 -1.55 10.57 24.28
C VAL A 304 -2.14 10.81 22.90
N VAL A 305 -2.64 9.74 22.27
CA VAL A 305 -3.24 9.79 20.94
C VAL A 305 -4.75 9.71 21.08
N LEU A 306 -5.46 10.75 20.68
CA LEU A 306 -6.91 10.75 20.57
C LEU A 306 -7.30 10.33 19.15
N ASP A 307 -7.64 9.07 19.01
CA ASP A 307 -8.05 8.47 17.75
C ASP A 307 -9.58 8.53 17.60
N TYR A 308 -10.06 9.35 16.65
CA TYR A 308 -11.49 9.51 16.37
C TYR A 308 -12.09 8.33 15.59
N GLU A 309 -11.26 7.42 15.08
CA GLU A 309 -11.73 6.16 14.49
C GLU A 309 -12.17 5.15 15.55
N LEU A 310 -11.74 5.33 16.81
CA LEU A 310 -12.21 4.53 17.93
C LEU A 310 -13.72 4.77 18.17
N ARG A 311 -14.40 3.71 18.66
CA ARG A 311 -15.83 3.80 18.97
C ARG A 311 -16.10 4.91 20.01
N LYS A 312 -17.21 5.64 19.83
CA LYS A 312 -17.66 6.77 20.68
C LYS A 312 -17.53 6.54 22.21
N ARG A 313 -17.54 5.28 22.67
CA ARG A 313 -17.42 4.94 24.12
C ARG A 313 -16.04 5.18 24.71
N LYS A 314 -14.96 5.17 23.90
CA LYS A 314 -13.57 5.37 24.38
C LYS A 314 -13.11 6.82 24.33
N ILE A 315 -13.77 7.66 23.56
CA ILE A 315 -13.40 9.07 23.40
C ILE A 315 -13.64 9.87 24.69
N PRO A 316 -14.79 9.74 25.39
CA PRO A 316 -15.00 10.42 26.66
C PRO A 316 -13.93 10.07 27.70
N ASP A 317 -13.60 8.79 27.85
CA ASP A 317 -12.60 8.32 28.82
C ASP A 317 -11.22 8.91 28.52
N LEU A 318 -10.83 8.99 27.23
CA LEU A 318 -9.58 9.61 26.80
C LEU A 318 -9.57 11.13 27.04
N ILE A 319 -10.67 11.81 26.83
CA ILE A 319 -10.81 13.26 27.13
C ILE A 319 -10.68 13.52 28.61
N GLU A 320 -11.31 12.72 29.48
CA GLU A 320 -11.14 12.80 30.91
C GLU A 320 -9.70 12.55 31.38
N GLU A 321 -9.01 11.62 30.73
CA GLU A 321 -7.59 11.39 30.98
C GLU A 321 -6.74 12.60 30.57
N LEU A 322 -6.97 13.19 29.38
CA LEU A 322 -6.30 14.40 28.92
C LEU A 322 -6.52 15.57 29.90
N LYS A 323 -7.74 15.73 30.39
CA LYS A 323 -8.08 16.75 31.40
C LYS A 323 -7.31 16.55 32.70
N ARG A 324 -7.25 15.31 33.20
CA ARG A 324 -6.46 14.99 34.41
C ARG A 324 -4.96 15.24 34.24
N ARG A 325 -4.45 15.17 32.99
CA ARG A 325 -3.05 15.43 32.65
C ARG A 325 -2.75 16.91 32.37
N GLY A 326 -3.71 17.81 32.53
CA GLY A 326 -3.51 19.26 32.46
C GLY A 326 -3.55 19.87 31.05
N VAL A 327 -4.21 19.20 30.07
CA VAL A 327 -4.51 19.84 28.80
C VAL A 327 -5.45 21.01 29.00
N ASP A 328 -5.18 22.14 28.36
CA ASP A 328 -5.99 23.34 28.49
C ASP A 328 -7.43 23.15 27.98
N ASN A 329 -8.34 23.89 28.57
CA ASN A 329 -9.78 23.75 28.31
C ASN A 329 -10.16 24.08 26.85
N GLU A 330 -9.43 24.98 26.16
CA GLU A 330 -9.73 25.34 24.79
C GLU A 330 -9.37 24.19 23.84
N THR A 331 -8.22 23.58 24.05
CA THR A 331 -7.76 22.40 23.28
C THR A 331 -8.68 21.20 23.52
N LEU A 332 -9.07 20.96 24.79
CA LEU A 332 -10.05 19.91 25.14
C LEU A 332 -11.40 20.15 24.49
N LYS A 333 -11.87 21.39 24.47
CA LYS A 333 -13.15 21.76 23.82
C LYS A 333 -13.09 21.48 22.32
N LYS A 334 -12.01 21.88 21.62
CA LYS A 334 -11.83 21.58 20.19
C LYS A 334 -11.84 20.09 19.91
N ALA A 335 -11.16 19.30 20.74
CA ALA A 335 -11.15 17.84 20.61
C ALA A 335 -12.54 17.22 20.84
N LEU A 336 -13.28 17.72 21.82
CA LEU A 336 -14.64 17.28 22.14
C LEU A 336 -15.62 17.64 21.01
N ASP A 337 -15.58 18.88 20.52
CA ASP A 337 -16.41 19.33 19.40
C ASP A 337 -16.16 18.46 18.15
N LYS A 338 -14.90 18.14 17.85
CA LYS A 338 -14.54 17.24 16.75
C LYS A 338 -15.06 15.82 16.97
N ALA A 339 -15.00 15.30 18.20
CA ALA A 339 -15.52 13.99 18.54
C ALA A 339 -17.05 13.90 18.48
N GLN A 340 -17.74 15.01 18.75
CA GLN A 340 -19.20 15.11 18.69
C GLN A 340 -19.72 15.34 17.26
N ASP A 341 -18.96 16.06 16.42
CA ASP A 341 -19.31 16.37 15.04
C ASP A 341 -18.33 15.72 14.04
N ILE A 342 -18.33 14.39 14.01
CA ILE A 342 -17.54 13.61 13.04
C ILE A 342 -18.02 13.90 11.62
N ASP A 343 -19.32 14.01 11.38
CA ASP A 343 -19.88 14.31 10.07
C ASP A 343 -19.45 15.68 9.57
N GLY A 344 -19.43 16.71 10.42
CA GLY A 344 -18.88 18.01 10.09
C GLY A 344 -17.38 17.99 9.76
N THR A 345 -16.65 17.00 10.26
CA THR A 345 -15.25 16.74 9.86
C THR A 345 -15.18 16.04 8.51
N LEU A 346 -16.01 15.03 8.28
CA LEU A 346 -16.03 14.24 7.04
C LEU A 346 -16.41 15.06 5.81
N ILE A 347 -17.38 15.97 5.94
CA ILE A 347 -17.79 16.86 4.83
C ILE A 347 -16.73 17.89 4.43
N LYS A 348 -15.67 18.06 5.22
CA LYS A 348 -14.48 18.84 4.84
C LYS A 348 -13.47 18.04 4.03
N ALA A 349 -13.67 16.73 3.87
CA ALA A 349 -12.84 15.91 2.99
C ALA A 349 -12.88 16.46 1.56
N LYS A 350 -11.76 16.34 0.87
CA LYS A 350 -11.63 16.88 -0.50
C LYS A 350 -12.19 15.93 -1.55
N PHE A 351 -12.21 14.62 -1.22
CA PHE A 351 -12.56 13.56 -2.16
C PHE A 351 -13.34 12.46 -1.43
N PRO A 352 -14.26 11.77 -2.12
CA PRO A 352 -14.99 10.65 -1.56
C PRO A 352 -14.03 9.48 -1.26
N TYR A 353 -13.95 9.08 -0.01
CA TYR A 353 -13.14 7.94 0.44
C TYR A 353 -13.52 6.64 -0.29
N SER A 354 -14.79 6.52 -0.69
CA SER A 354 -15.29 5.40 -1.48
C SER A 354 -14.56 5.20 -2.81
N TRP A 355 -14.06 6.27 -3.44
CA TRP A 355 -13.29 6.14 -4.67
C TRP A 355 -11.97 5.39 -4.44
N GLY A 356 -11.31 5.63 -3.32
CA GLY A 356 -10.11 4.88 -2.93
C GLY A 356 -10.41 3.42 -2.65
N VAL A 357 -11.47 3.13 -1.88
CA VAL A 357 -11.91 1.76 -1.58
C VAL A 357 -12.19 0.98 -2.86
N TYR A 358 -12.91 1.60 -3.80
CA TYR A 358 -13.25 0.96 -5.07
C TYR A 358 -12.05 0.81 -6.00
N THR A 359 -11.09 1.73 -6.00
CA THR A 359 -9.87 1.61 -6.80
C THR A 359 -9.10 0.33 -6.43
N THR A 360 -8.87 0.09 -5.14
CA THR A 360 -8.17 -1.13 -4.70
C THR A 360 -9.00 -2.39 -4.90
N SER A 361 -10.31 -2.32 -4.73
CA SER A 361 -11.21 -3.44 -4.95
C SER A 361 -11.24 -3.88 -6.43
N LEU A 362 -11.36 -2.92 -7.34
CA LEU A 362 -11.28 -3.14 -8.78
C LEU A 362 -9.91 -3.66 -9.22
N ALA A 363 -8.83 -3.15 -8.63
CA ALA A 363 -7.48 -3.63 -8.89
C ALA A 363 -7.30 -5.09 -8.45
N ARG A 364 -7.82 -5.46 -7.27
CA ARG A 364 -7.82 -6.86 -6.82
C ARG A 364 -8.64 -7.76 -7.73
N ALA A 365 -9.80 -7.31 -8.20
CA ALA A 365 -10.59 -8.06 -9.17
C ALA A 365 -9.84 -8.24 -10.51
N ALA A 366 -9.14 -7.20 -10.95
CA ALA A 366 -8.32 -7.25 -12.15
C ALA A 366 -7.10 -8.17 -12.00
N LEU A 367 -6.45 -8.17 -10.83
CA LEU A 367 -5.37 -9.10 -10.50
C LEU A 367 -5.88 -10.54 -10.45
N GLN A 368 -7.10 -10.76 -9.91
CA GLN A 368 -7.72 -12.08 -9.84
C GLN A 368 -7.93 -12.69 -11.23
N GLU A 369 -8.27 -11.90 -12.25
CA GLU A 369 -8.34 -12.41 -13.63
C GLU A 369 -7.00 -12.99 -14.10
N GLY A 370 -5.87 -12.35 -13.72
CA GLY A 370 -4.53 -12.86 -14.01
C GLY A 370 -4.19 -14.13 -13.21
N ILE A 371 -4.59 -14.18 -11.93
CA ILE A 371 -4.42 -15.35 -11.06
C ILE A 371 -5.22 -16.54 -11.61
N ASP A 372 -6.50 -16.33 -11.96
CA ASP A 372 -7.38 -17.34 -12.53
C ASP A 372 -6.82 -17.88 -13.87
N LEU A 373 -6.26 -16.98 -14.71
CA LEU A 373 -5.62 -17.36 -15.98
C LEU A 373 -4.36 -18.18 -15.77
N ALA A 374 -3.56 -17.88 -14.74
CA ALA A 374 -2.33 -18.62 -14.41
C ALA A 374 -2.63 -19.99 -13.79
N GLY A 375 -3.74 -20.13 -13.05
CA GLY A 375 -4.16 -21.39 -12.43
C GLY A 375 -3.03 -22.03 -11.60
N ASP A 376 -2.74 -23.30 -11.85
CA ASP A 376 -1.71 -24.06 -11.11
C ASP A 376 -0.28 -23.52 -11.33
N GLN A 377 -0.05 -22.75 -12.41
CA GLN A 377 1.25 -22.10 -12.65
C GLN A 377 1.47 -20.86 -11.76
N MET A 378 0.45 -20.43 -11.03
CA MET A 378 0.55 -19.24 -10.17
C MET A 378 1.53 -19.47 -9.03
N TYR A 379 2.64 -18.69 -8.99
CA TYR A 379 3.63 -18.75 -7.93
C TYR A 379 3.45 -17.63 -6.91
N TYR A 380 3.45 -16.36 -7.37
CA TYR A 380 3.45 -15.20 -6.49
C TYR A 380 2.69 -14.04 -7.12
N CYS A 381 1.95 -13.30 -6.32
CA CYS A 381 1.32 -12.05 -6.75
C CYS A 381 1.68 -10.89 -5.84
N ASP A 382 1.71 -9.69 -6.41
CA ASP A 382 1.94 -8.46 -5.66
C ASP A 382 1.19 -7.29 -6.29
N THR A 383 0.06 -6.94 -5.69
CA THR A 383 -0.75 -5.75 -6.01
C THR A 383 -1.29 -5.73 -7.45
N ASP A 384 -0.44 -5.69 -8.44
CA ASP A 384 -0.73 -5.56 -9.89
C ASP A 384 0.14 -6.48 -10.75
N SER A 385 0.95 -7.32 -10.13
CA SER A 385 1.82 -8.27 -10.84
C SER A 385 1.56 -9.71 -10.44
N ILE A 386 1.78 -10.61 -11.40
CA ILE A 386 1.80 -12.06 -11.20
C ILE A 386 3.13 -12.64 -11.64
N LYS A 387 3.58 -13.67 -10.91
CA LYS A 387 4.75 -14.46 -11.25
C LYS A 387 4.34 -15.92 -11.40
N THR A 388 4.70 -16.54 -12.53
CA THR A 388 4.18 -17.84 -12.93
C THR A 388 5.30 -18.80 -13.29
N VAL A 389 5.13 -20.07 -12.96
CA VAL A 389 6.02 -21.15 -13.36
C VAL A 389 5.66 -21.58 -14.77
N GLY A 390 6.30 -20.94 -15.73
CA GLY A 390 5.99 -21.08 -17.15
C GLY A 390 5.17 -19.91 -17.72
N PRO A 391 5.10 -19.79 -19.06
CA PRO A 391 4.45 -18.68 -19.73
C PRO A 391 2.93 -18.78 -19.63
N VAL A 392 2.28 -17.61 -19.55
CA VAL A 392 0.82 -17.47 -19.55
C VAL A 392 0.38 -16.60 -20.72
N ASP A 393 -0.68 -17.01 -21.41
CA ASP A 393 -1.23 -16.28 -22.55
C ASP A 393 -2.10 -15.10 -22.09
N ILE A 394 -1.43 -13.99 -21.71
CA ILE A 394 -2.07 -12.76 -21.24
C ILE A 394 -2.97 -12.07 -22.29
N GLU A 395 -2.82 -12.42 -23.58
CA GLU A 395 -3.66 -11.83 -24.63
C GLU A 395 -5.14 -12.21 -24.47
N LYS A 396 -5.43 -13.35 -23.83
CA LYS A 396 -6.79 -13.77 -23.50
C LYS A 396 -7.55 -12.76 -22.64
N ILE A 397 -6.85 -12.02 -21.78
CA ILE A 397 -7.44 -11.01 -20.87
C ILE A 397 -7.15 -9.57 -21.32
N ASN A 398 -6.13 -9.35 -22.16
CA ASN A 398 -5.74 -8.03 -22.63
C ASN A 398 -6.68 -7.44 -23.70
N GLY A 399 -7.27 -8.26 -24.56
CA GLY A 399 -8.16 -7.79 -25.62
C GLY A 399 -9.27 -6.84 -25.13
N PRO A 400 -10.11 -7.24 -24.17
CA PRO A 400 -11.12 -6.37 -23.56
C PRO A 400 -10.54 -5.13 -22.86
N ARG A 401 -9.36 -5.25 -22.23
CA ARG A 401 -8.67 -4.14 -21.55
C ARG A 401 -8.16 -3.09 -22.52
N MET A 402 -7.59 -3.51 -23.67
CA MET A 402 -7.19 -2.61 -24.77
C MET A 402 -8.40 -1.86 -25.33
N ALA A 403 -9.53 -2.54 -25.51
CA ALA A 403 -10.77 -1.89 -25.97
C ALA A 403 -11.25 -0.80 -24.98
N LEU A 404 -11.19 -1.07 -23.68
CA LEU A 404 -11.50 -0.07 -22.65
C LEU A 404 -10.50 1.09 -22.67
N ALA A 405 -9.19 0.81 -22.75
CA ALA A 405 -8.16 1.85 -22.84
C ALA A 405 -8.41 2.77 -24.04
N ARG A 406 -8.73 2.23 -25.23
CA ARG A 406 -9.10 3.04 -26.40
C ARG A 406 -10.35 3.89 -26.15
N ARG A 407 -11.40 3.28 -25.62
CA ARG A 407 -12.69 3.96 -25.34
C ARG A 407 -12.50 5.18 -24.42
N PHE A 408 -11.63 5.06 -23.40
CA PHE A 408 -11.40 6.11 -22.41
C PHE A 408 -10.15 6.97 -22.68
N LYS A 409 -9.59 6.90 -23.89
CA LYS A 409 -8.41 7.68 -24.31
C LYS A 409 -7.20 7.43 -23.39
N GLY A 410 -7.02 6.18 -22.95
CA GLY A 410 -5.90 5.70 -22.12
C GLY A 410 -4.84 4.98 -22.98
N VAL A 411 -4.60 5.44 -24.19
CA VAL A 411 -3.58 4.94 -25.11
C VAL A 411 -2.65 6.07 -25.48
N GLU A 412 -1.37 5.91 -25.17
CA GLU A 412 -0.32 6.89 -25.47
C GLU A 412 0.82 6.22 -26.24
N LYS A 413 1.58 7.02 -27.00
CA LYS A 413 2.75 6.53 -27.72
C LYS A 413 4.02 7.01 -27.03
N ASP A 414 5.01 6.12 -26.96
CA ASP A 414 6.36 6.49 -26.55
C ASP A 414 7.13 7.21 -27.67
N VAL A 415 8.37 7.60 -27.39
CA VAL A 415 9.25 8.29 -28.34
C VAL A 415 9.56 7.49 -29.60
N LYS A 416 9.40 6.15 -29.56
CA LYS A 416 9.59 5.24 -30.71
C LYS A 416 8.27 5.01 -31.47
N GLY A 417 7.18 5.67 -31.07
CA GLY A 417 5.86 5.52 -31.68
C GLY A 417 5.11 4.24 -31.27
N LYS A 418 5.64 3.45 -30.30
CA LYS A 418 5.00 2.24 -29.80
C LYS A 418 3.80 2.62 -28.93
N PRO A 419 2.59 2.07 -29.19
CA PRO A 419 1.42 2.35 -28.36
C PRO A 419 1.53 1.63 -27.01
N HIS A 420 1.19 2.34 -25.93
CA HIS A 420 1.06 1.83 -24.57
C HIS A 420 -0.40 1.97 -24.13
N TYR A 421 -0.97 0.90 -23.61
CA TYR A 421 -2.36 0.82 -23.16
C TYR A 421 -2.39 0.79 -21.63
N ILE A 422 -3.13 1.69 -21.02
CA ILE A 422 -3.30 1.68 -19.55
C ILE A 422 -4.11 0.45 -19.11
N GLY A 423 -3.64 -0.25 -18.08
CA GLY A 423 -4.38 -1.35 -17.44
C GLY A 423 -4.30 -2.71 -18.15
N ILE A 424 -3.44 -2.89 -19.14
CA ILE A 424 -3.13 -4.22 -19.68
C ILE A 424 -2.04 -4.91 -18.87
N PHE A 425 -2.01 -6.23 -18.86
CA PHE A 425 -0.85 -6.97 -18.39
C PHE A 425 0.25 -6.94 -19.46
N GLU A 426 1.44 -6.56 -19.06
CA GLU A 426 2.64 -6.58 -19.90
C GLU A 426 3.60 -7.64 -19.37
N TYR A 427 4.22 -8.41 -20.29
CA TYR A 427 5.36 -9.24 -19.91
C TYR A 427 6.51 -8.30 -19.50
N GLU A 428 7.07 -8.55 -18.32
CA GLU A 428 8.14 -7.74 -17.75
C GLU A 428 9.51 -8.39 -18.01
N GLN A 429 9.67 -9.62 -17.51
CA GLN A 429 10.90 -10.41 -17.68
C GLN A 429 10.68 -11.88 -17.29
N THR A 430 11.65 -12.72 -17.61
CA THR A 430 11.78 -14.06 -17.05
C THR A 430 12.93 -14.06 -16.05
N TYR A 431 12.69 -14.60 -14.88
CA TYR A 431 13.73 -14.86 -13.89
C TYR A 431 14.35 -16.23 -14.17
N ASP A 432 15.69 -16.31 -14.23
CA ASP A 432 16.40 -17.58 -14.40
C ASP A 432 16.07 -18.52 -13.23
N ARG A 433 16.12 -17.95 -12.01
CA ARG A 433 15.78 -18.63 -10.74
C ARG A 433 15.01 -17.67 -9.84
N PHE A 434 13.97 -18.15 -9.20
CA PHE A 434 13.14 -17.36 -8.30
C PHE A 434 12.74 -18.17 -7.08
N ILE A 435 12.78 -17.54 -5.90
CA ILE A 435 12.29 -18.11 -4.64
C ILE A 435 11.47 -17.08 -3.88
N SER A 436 10.34 -17.51 -3.31
CA SER A 436 9.56 -16.69 -2.40
C SER A 436 9.23 -17.44 -1.12
N CYS A 437 9.34 -16.76 0.01
CA CYS A 437 8.98 -17.24 1.34
C CYS A 437 7.75 -16.53 1.91
N GLY A 438 6.96 -15.87 1.07
CA GLY A 438 5.74 -15.16 1.47
C GLY A 438 5.67 -13.73 0.95
N ALA A 439 4.66 -13.00 1.40
CA ALA A 439 4.40 -11.63 0.95
C ALA A 439 5.59 -10.69 1.19
N LYS A 440 6.08 -10.03 0.12
CA LYS A 440 7.25 -9.13 0.16
C LYS A 440 8.53 -9.81 0.68
N ARG A 441 8.69 -11.11 0.44
CA ARG A 441 9.85 -11.93 0.83
C ARG A 441 10.22 -12.83 -0.33
N TYR A 442 11.01 -12.33 -1.28
CA TYR A 442 11.49 -13.10 -2.42
C TYR A 442 12.88 -12.66 -2.86
N ALA A 443 13.58 -13.56 -3.54
CA ALA A 443 14.85 -13.31 -4.21
C ALA A 443 14.85 -13.98 -5.58
N TYR A 444 15.65 -13.46 -6.49
CA TYR A 444 15.73 -13.99 -7.87
C TYR A 444 17.06 -13.71 -8.51
N GLU A 445 17.37 -14.47 -9.56
CA GLU A 445 18.51 -14.30 -10.43
C GLU A 445 18.05 -14.00 -11.85
N VAL A 446 18.73 -13.06 -12.50
CA VAL A 446 18.58 -12.72 -13.92
C VAL A 446 19.97 -12.43 -14.47
N ASP A 447 20.34 -13.07 -15.57
CA ASP A 447 21.65 -12.89 -16.23
C ASP A 447 22.85 -13.02 -15.25
N GLY A 448 22.75 -13.96 -14.30
CA GLY A 448 23.77 -14.20 -13.28
C GLY A 448 23.80 -13.16 -12.14
N HIS A 449 22.87 -12.21 -12.12
CA HIS A 449 22.77 -11.19 -11.06
C HIS A 449 21.64 -11.51 -10.09
N MET A 450 21.96 -11.62 -8.81
CA MET A 450 20.98 -11.85 -7.76
C MET A 450 20.36 -10.54 -7.26
N ASN A 451 19.06 -10.58 -7.04
CA ASN A 451 18.27 -9.49 -6.47
C ASN A 451 17.41 -10.00 -5.30
N ILE A 452 17.18 -9.13 -4.31
CA ILE A 452 16.43 -9.45 -3.11
C ILE A 452 15.35 -8.39 -2.88
N THR A 453 14.16 -8.83 -2.51
CA THR A 453 13.07 -7.98 -2.01
C THR A 453 12.53 -8.57 -0.72
N VAL A 454 12.89 -7.98 0.40
CA VAL A 454 12.40 -8.38 1.73
C VAL A 454 11.98 -7.12 2.48
N SER A 455 10.72 -7.09 2.92
CA SER A 455 10.22 -5.99 3.74
C SER A 455 10.99 -5.95 5.07
N GLY A 456 11.64 -4.82 5.37
CA GLY A 456 12.50 -4.65 6.55
C GLY A 456 14.00 -4.85 6.28
N VAL A 457 14.40 -5.28 5.07
CA VAL A 457 15.79 -5.38 4.65
C VAL A 457 16.12 -4.27 3.67
N GLN A 458 17.25 -3.59 3.86
CA GLN A 458 17.73 -2.52 3.00
C GLN A 458 18.43 -3.10 1.75
N SER A 459 17.64 -3.66 0.84
CA SER A 459 18.13 -4.41 -0.31
C SER A 459 18.86 -3.59 -1.39
N LYS A 460 18.82 -2.26 -1.32
CA LYS A 460 19.40 -1.37 -2.34
C LYS A 460 20.68 -0.67 -1.92
N ILE A 461 21.13 -0.84 -0.67
CA ILE A 461 22.36 -0.20 -0.21
C ILE A 461 23.56 -0.97 -0.73
N ILE A 462 24.34 -0.30 -1.57
CA ILE A 462 25.52 -0.88 -2.24
C ILE A 462 26.74 -0.81 -1.33
N ASN A 463 27.49 -1.91 -1.27
CA ASN A 463 28.83 -1.92 -0.70
C ASN A 463 29.77 -1.22 -1.68
N GLU A 464 30.34 -0.07 -1.30
CA GLU A 464 31.22 0.72 -2.15
C GLU A 464 32.48 -0.02 -2.58
N ALA A 465 32.93 -1.01 -1.81
CA ALA A 465 34.14 -1.80 -2.12
C ALA A 465 33.89 -2.85 -3.21
N THR A 466 32.69 -3.39 -3.30
CA THR A 466 32.38 -4.51 -4.23
C THR A 466 31.40 -4.10 -5.33
N GLY A 467 30.68 -2.99 -5.16
CA GLY A 467 29.62 -2.56 -6.08
C GLY A 467 28.33 -3.40 -5.97
N VAL A 468 28.25 -4.34 -5.02
CA VAL A 468 27.11 -5.24 -4.81
C VAL A 468 26.29 -4.79 -3.60
N PRO A 469 24.94 -4.91 -3.60
CA PRO A 469 24.15 -4.62 -2.42
C PRO A 469 24.52 -5.50 -1.21
N TYR A 470 24.65 -4.92 -0.02
CA TYR A 470 24.97 -5.67 1.20
C TYR A 470 24.02 -6.85 1.46
N ALA A 471 22.75 -6.68 1.17
CA ALA A 471 21.77 -7.76 1.36
C ALA A 471 22.08 -8.98 0.48
N VAL A 472 22.58 -8.75 -0.74
CA VAL A 472 22.97 -9.80 -1.70
C VAL A 472 24.26 -10.47 -1.24
N GLU A 473 25.26 -9.68 -0.82
CA GLU A 473 26.53 -10.24 -0.30
C GLU A 473 26.33 -11.10 0.94
N GLU A 474 25.48 -10.64 1.88
CA GLU A 474 25.19 -11.41 3.10
C GLU A 474 24.46 -12.72 2.79
N LEU A 475 23.54 -12.70 1.81
CA LEU A 475 22.83 -13.90 1.40
C LEU A 475 23.77 -14.89 0.70
N GLY A 476 24.66 -14.40 -0.14
CA GLY A 476 25.69 -15.16 -0.87
C GLY A 476 25.15 -16.06 -1.98
N ALA A 477 24.13 -16.87 -1.70
CA ALA A 477 23.49 -17.77 -2.66
C ALA A 477 21.99 -17.85 -2.44
N LEU A 478 21.23 -18.10 -3.53
CA LEU A 478 19.76 -18.16 -3.50
C LEU A 478 19.26 -19.29 -2.56
N GLU A 479 20.00 -20.37 -2.41
CA GLU A 479 19.74 -21.50 -1.51
C GLU A 479 19.70 -21.11 -0.04
N ASN A 480 20.36 -20.00 0.32
CA ASN A 480 20.35 -19.47 1.69
C ASN A 480 19.08 -18.65 1.99
N PHE A 481 18.25 -18.35 0.98
CA PHE A 481 17.00 -17.61 1.14
C PHE A 481 15.91 -18.50 1.75
N LYS A 482 15.98 -18.70 3.05
CA LYS A 482 15.10 -19.61 3.82
C LYS A 482 14.87 -19.10 5.23
N GLU A 483 13.89 -19.67 5.88
CA GLU A 483 13.64 -19.42 7.29
C GLU A 483 14.91 -19.60 8.15
N GLY A 484 15.10 -18.70 9.11
CA GLY A 484 16.26 -18.66 10.00
C GLY A 484 17.44 -17.85 9.45
N PHE A 485 17.45 -17.49 8.16
CA PHE A 485 18.49 -16.62 7.62
C PHE A 485 18.42 -15.23 8.25
N THR A 486 19.57 -14.67 8.61
CA THR A 486 19.66 -13.37 9.31
C THR A 486 20.57 -12.42 8.56
N TRP A 487 20.00 -11.29 8.13
CA TRP A 487 20.76 -10.13 7.65
C TRP A 487 21.24 -9.32 8.84
N LYS A 488 22.55 -9.14 8.95
CA LYS A 488 23.20 -8.44 10.08
C LYS A 488 23.49 -6.97 9.73
N LYS A 489 23.95 -6.70 8.51
CA LYS A 489 24.29 -5.36 8.03
C LYS A 489 23.13 -4.72 7.26
N ALA A 490 22.43 -5.50 6.46
CA ALA A 490 21.30 -5.03 5.68
C ALA A 490 19.97 -5.05 6.45
N GLY A 491 19.96 -5.42 7.72
CA GLY A 491 18.76 -5.44 8.57
C GLY A 491 18.16 -4.06 8.87
N GLY A 492 18.88 -2.99 8.51
CA GLY A 492 18.40 -1.62 8.68
C GLY A 492 18.74 -0.99 10.01
N VAL A 493 18.03 0.08 10.34
CA VAL A 493 18.20 0.84 11.58
C VAL A 493 16.86 0.89 12.30
N MET A 494 16.88 0.54 13.56
CA MET A 494 15.70 0.60 14.42
C MET A 494 15.79 1.80 15.34
N ALA A 495 14.70 2.57 15.46
CA ALA A 495 14.58 3.60 16.46
C ALA A 495 14.30 2.96 17.83
N VAL A 496 15.19 3.17 18.77
CA VAL A 496 15.01 2.75 20.17
C VAL A 496 14.69 4.00 21.00
N TYR A 497 13.51 4.00 21.61
CA TYR A 497 13.12 5.08 22.51
C TYR A 497 13.68 4.81 23.90
N ASN A 498 14.54 5.73 24.39
CA ASN A 498 15.11 5.63 25.72
C ASN A 498 14.38 6.60 26.66
N ASP A 499 13.63 6.07 27.62
CA ASP A 499 12.85 6.86 28.58
C ASP A 499 13.73 7.45 29.69
N ASN A 500 15.01 7.08 29.80
CA ASN A 500 15.87 7.42 30.93
C ASN A 500 16.87 8.56 30.68
N ASP A 501 16.92 9.09 29.44
CA ASP A 501 17.90 10.14 29.09
C ASP A 501 17.24 11.52 29.02
N ASP A 502 16.63 11.94 30.13
CA ASP A 502 16.13 13.29 30.28
C ASP A 502 17.32 14.25 30.47
N PHE A 503 17.35 15.37 29.74
CA PHE A 503 18.35 16.41 29.94
C PHE A 503 17.79 17.79 29.62
N ASP A 504 18.35 18.81 30.32
CA ASP A 504 18.09 20.20 30.04
C ASP A 504 19.15 20.72 29.06
N TYR A 505 18.72 21.44 28.05
CA TYR A 505 19.56 22.09 27.07
C TYR A 505 19.22 23.58 26.99
N THR A 506 20.20 24.41 27.08
CA THR A 506 20.05 25.85 26.80
C THR A 506 20.65 26.16 25.43
N ASP A 507 19.81 26.58 24.50
CA ASP A 507 20.23 26.95 23.17
C ASP A 507 21.18 28.17 23.27
N PRO A 508 22.45 28.04 22.86
CA PRO A 508 23.43 29.12 22.98
C PRO A 508 23.12 30.33 22.09
N ALA A 509 22.34 30.14 21.02
CA ALA A 509 21.99 31.22 20.10
C ALA A 509 20.84 32.08 20.62
N THR A 510 19.87 31.48 21.31
CA THR A 510 18.65 32.13 21.77
C THR A 510 18.57 32.28 23.29
N GLY A 511 19.43 31.59 24.04
CA GLY A 511 19.40 31.53 25.51
C GLY A 511 18.17 30.80 26.07
N ARG A 512 17.39 30.14 25.22
CA ARG A 512 16.18 29.46 25.63
C ARG A 512 16.50 28.08 26.24
N ALA A 513 16.05 27.88 27.46
CA ALA A 513 16.10 26.55 28.08
C ALA A 513 14.98 25.63 27.53
N VAL A 514 15.37 24.42 27.15
CA VAL A 514 14.47 23.37 26.65
C VAL A 514 14.76 22.10 27.43
N HIS A 515 13.72 21.50 27.97
CA HIS A 515 13.81 20.17 28.56
C HIS A 515 13.55 19.11 27.49
N ILE A 516 14.49 18.18 27.31
CA ILE A 516 14.38 17.06 26.38
C ILE A 516 14.06 15.81 27.18
N GLY A 517 12.78 15.43 27.21
CA GLY A 517 12.28 14.34 28.02
C GLY A 517 12.35 12.95 27.39
N LYS A 518 12.79 12.83 26.13
CA LYS A 518 12.97 11.54 25.44
C LYS A 518 13.97 11.63 24.34
N ASN A 519 14.88 10.66 24.33
CA ASN A 519 15.83 10.45 23.24
C ASN A 519 15.41 9.27 22.37
N VAL A 520 15.68 9.40 21.08
CA VAL A 520 15.57 8.32 20.10
C VAL A 520 16.99 7.94 19.67
N ALA A 521 17.44 6.75 20.07
CA ALA A 521 18.65 6.17 19.53
C ALA A 521 18.33 5.41 18.25
N LEU A 522 19.11 5.63 17.19
CA LEU A 522 19.05 4.84 15.97
C LEU A 522 20.09 3.73 16.10
N CYS A 523 19.63 2.50 16.32
CA CYS A 523 20.49 1.34 16.49
C CYS A 523 20.48 0.46 15.25
N PRO A 524 21.63 -0.08 14.81
CA PRO A 524 21.64 -1.11 13.80
C PRO A 524 20.73 -2.27 14.22
N SER A 525 19.90 -2.73 13.32
CA SER A 525 19.04 -3.89 13.57
C SER A 525 19.40 -5.03 12.65
N THR A 526 19.23 -6.25 13.14
CA THR A 526 19.29 -7.46 12.32
C THR A 526 17.89 -7.82 11.86
N TYR A 527 17.78 -8.43 10.69
CA TYR A 527 16.51 -8.99 10.22
C TYR A 527 16.65 -10.50 10.08
N THR A 528 15.85 -11.26 10.82
CA THR A 528 15.79 -12.72 10.68
C THR A 528 14.49 -13.10 9.98
N MET A 529 14.60 -13.89 8.92
CA MET A 529 13.44 -14.39 8.20
C MET A 529 12.76 -15.49 9.04
N THR A 530 11.51 -15.25 9.44
CA THR A 530 10.73 -16.18 10.26
C THR A 530 9.38 -16.45 9.65
N TYR A 531 8.84 -17.65 9.83
CA TYR A 531 7.45 -17.99 9.55
C TYR A 531 6.61 -17.96 10.82
N GLU A 532 5.35 -17.61 10.71
CA GLU A 532 4.39 -17.79 11.80
C GLU A 532 4.19 -19.28 12.08
N LYS A 533 3.90 -19.62 13.35
CA LYS A 533 3.81 -21.01 13.81
C LYS A 533 2.79 -21.81 13.01
N ASP A 534 1.61 -21.23 12.75
CA ASP A 534 0.53 -21.90 12.02
C ASP A 534 0.91 -22.16 10.56
N TYR A 535 1.66 -21.24 9.95
CA TYR A 535 2.16 -21.40 8.59
C TYR A 535 3.23 -22.50 8.49
N LYS A 536 4.11 -22.61 9.49
CA LYS A 536 5.08 -23.72 9.55
C LYS A 536 4.38 -25.07 9.60
N ALA A 537 3.39 -25.21 10.49
CA ALA A 537 2.60 -26.45 10.61
C ALA A 537 1.90 -26.80 9.30
N LEU A 538 1.35 -25.81 8.59
CA LEU A 538 0.75 -26.01 7.28
C LEU A 538 1.76 -26.52 6.24
N LEU A 539 2.97 -25.94 6.18
CA LEU A 539 4.01 -26.36 5.24
C LEU A 539 4.53 -27.77 5.54
N GLU A 540 4.64 -28.14 6.81
CA GLU A 540 5.01 -29.49 7.22
C GLU A 540 3.92 -30.51 6.83
N GLU A 541 2.66 -30.21 7.06
CA GLU A 541 1.52 -31.01 6.59
C GLU A 541 1.58 -31.25 5.07
N LEU A 542 1.86 -30.19 4.29
CA LEU A 542 1.94 -30.29 2.83
C LEU A 542 3.13 -31.14 2.36
N LYS A 543 4.26 -31.10 3.05
CA LYS A 543 5.43 -31.96 2.75
C LYS A 543 5.08 -33.43 2.98
N LEU A 544 4.47 -33.75 4.10
CA LEU A 544 4.03 -35.13 4.42
C LEU A 544 3.06 -35.67 3.37
N TYR A 545 2.12 -34.85 2.88
CA TYR A 545 1.21 -35.24 1.79
C TYR A 545 1.94 -35.40 0.46
N GLY A 546 2.95 -34.60 0.16
CA GLY A 546 3.77 -34.69 -1.06
C GLY A 546 4.62 -35.96 -1.09
N GLU A 547 5.28 -36.30 0.01
CA GLU A 547 6.05 -37.53 0.16
C GLU A 547 5.16 -38.77 0.03
N TYR A 548 3.95 -38.74 0.60
CA TYR A 548 2.99 -39.86 0.51
C TYR A 548 2.42 -40.07 -0.91
N ILE A 549 2.41 -39.05 -1.76
CA ILE A 549 1.97 -39.16 -3.15
C ILE A 549 3.10 -39.68 -4.06
N ASP A 550 4.35 -39.30 -3.79
CA ASP A 550 5.52 -39.76 -4.56
C ASP A 550 5.89 -41.21 -4.27
N GLU A 551 5.64 -41.71 -3.07
CA GLU A 551 5.80 -43.16 -2.73
C GLU A 551 4.76 -44.08 -3.38
N ARG A 552 3.66 -43.51 -3.97
CA ARG A 552 2.61 -44.28 -4.67
C ARG A 552 2.72 -44.23 -6.20
N LYS A 553 3.71 -43.51 -6.74
CA LYS A 553 4.10 -43.54 -8.17
C LYS A 553 5.21 -44.54 -8.42
#